data_b58bf62ac0404c644a6a5576ea375c6e
#
_entry.id   b58bf62ac0404c644a6a5576ea375c6e
#
_cell.length_a   1.000
_cell.length_b   1.000
_cell.length_c   1.000
_cell.angle_alpha   90.00
_cell.angle_beta   90.00
_cell.angle_gamma   90.00
#
_symmetry.space_group_name_H-M   'P 1'
#
loop_
_entity.id
_entity.type
_entity.pdbx_description
1 polymer ?
#
loop_
_entity_poly.entity_id
_entity_poly.type
_entity_poly.pdbx_seq_one_letter_code
_entity_poly.pdbx_strand_id
1 'polypeptide(L)'
;MKRIIILIFALTVLLSSQDMRKNSFSSLFSDQKANRLGDAITILVMESSEASNNAQTSAGRSSEIGFGVSGSLDESALPSASFDLGSNNEFNGSGATKSAGMVKTRISATIDSVLENGNLFIRGSRLISINGEEQKLFLSGIVRVSDIASDNTVKSYNISDAEIVLEGNGMIDNMQNPGWLTKLFHWLF
;
A
#
# COMPACT_ATOMS: atom_id res chain seq x y z
N MET A 1 55.74 57.97 3.12
CA MET A 1 55.82 56.73 3.86
C MET A 1 54.45 56.28 4.41
N LYS A 2 53.72 57.15 5.15
CA LYS A 2 52.40 56.76 5.70
C LYS A 2 51.39 56.34 4.66
N ARG A 3 51.35 56.93 3.48
CA ARG A 3 50.39 56.51 2.38
C ARG A 3 50.70 55.15 1.77
N ILE A 4 51.98 54.75 1.72
CA ILE A 4 52.42 53.45 1.21
C ILE A 4 52.04 52.34 2.20
N ILE A 5 52.14 52.57 3.50
CA ILE A 5 51.75 51.64 4.56
C ILE A 5 50.24 51.40 4.54
N ILE A 6 49.44 52.43 4.31
CA ILE A 6 47.97 52.30 4.19
C ILE A 6 47.61 51.48 2.95
N LEU A 7 48.32 51.65 1.85
CA LEU A 7 48.06 50.93 0.60
C LEU A 7 48.43 49.46 0.70
N ILE A 8 49.51 49.13 1.42
CA ILE A 8 49.91 47.74 1.71
C ILE A 8 48.90 47.07 2.66
N PHE A 9 48.42 47.81 3.67
CA PHE A 9 47.42 47.29 4.59
C PHE A 9 46.05 47.07 3.90
N ALA A 10 45.65 47.95 2.97
CA ALA A 10 44.44 47.74 2.18
C ALA A 10 44.55 46.54 1.22
N LEU A 11 45.74 46.25 0.69
CA LEU A 11 45.98 45.12 -0.19
C LEU A 11 45.90 43.78 0.57
N THR A 12 46.31 43.73 1.83
CA THR A 12 46.20 42.50 2.65
C THR A 12 44.75 42.16 3.03
N VAL A 13 43.86 43.14 3.14
CA VAL A 13 42.45 42.92 3.40
C VAL A 13 41.72 42.33 2.17
N LEU A 14 42.18 42.66 0.97
CA LEU A 14 41.63 42.11 -0.28
C LEU A 14 42.08 40.65 -0.55
N LEU A 15 43.07 40.15 0.14
CA LEU A 15 43.50 38.75 0.13
C LEU A 15 42.73 37.89 1.15
N SER A 16 41.50 38.29 1.46
CA SER A 16 40.60 37.43 2.22
C SER A 16 40.49 36.09 1.50
N SER A 17 41.12 35.10 2.07
CA SER A 17 41.20 33.76 1.52
C SER A 17 39.81 33.29 1.15
N GLN A 18 39.59 33.01 -0.11
CA GLN A 18 38.48 32.20 -0.51
C GLN A 18 38.56 30.91 0.31
N ASP A 19 37.51 30.67 1.08
CA ASP A 19 37.44 29.49 1.94
C ASP A 19 37.44 28.23 1.05
N MET A 20 38.66 27.75 0.73
CA MET A 20 38.86 26.54 -0.05
C MET A 20 38.22 25.31 0.62
N ARG A 21 37.86 25.40 1.90
CA ARG A 21 37.18 24.32 2.61
C ARG A 21 35.76 24.06 2.12
N LYS A 22 35.08 25.04 1.56
CA LYS A 22 33.74 24.81 1.00
C LYS A 22 33.75 24.01 -0.29
N ASN A 23 34.85 23.94 -0.99
CA ASN A 23 34.95 23.25 -2.29
C ASN A 23 35.79 21.96 -2.27
N SER A 24 36.37 21.58 -1.10
CA SER A 24 37.42 20.54 -1.05
C SER A 24 36.91 19.11 -0.84
N PHE A 25 35.62 18.87 -0.77
CA PHE A 25 35.11 17.53 -0.40
C PHE A 25 34.26 16.81 -1.44
N SER A 26 34.08 17.32 -2.64
CA SER A 26 33.62 16.48 -3.74
C SER A 26 34.86 15.88 -4.44
N SER A 27 35.12 14.60 -4.16
CA SER A 27 36.10 13.85 -4.92
C SER A 27 35.73 13.89 -6.40
N LEU A 28 36.64 14.32 -7.25
CA LEU A 28 36.46 14.31 -8.72
C LEU A 28 36.24 12.89 -9.29
N PHE A 29 36.45 11.87 -8.49
CA PHE A 29 36.31 10.46 -8.82
C PHE A 29 35.22 9.75 -7.98
N SER A 30 34.44 10.46 -7.16
CA SER A 30 33.33 9.83 -6.48
C SER A 30 32.10 9.87 -7.37
N ASP A 31 31.44 8.73 -7.49
CA ASP A 31 30.09 8.64 -8.06
C ASP A 31 29.21 9.65 -7.36
N GLN A 32 28.68 10.60 -8.11
CA GLN A 32 27.84 11.66 -7.56
C GLN A 32 26.43 11.11 -7.33
N LYS A 33 26.25 10.44 -6.20
CA LYS A 33 24.95 9.94 -5.79
C LYS A 33 24.08 11.08 -5.25
N ALA A 34 22.80 11.03 -5.58
CA ALA A 34 21.79 11.91 -5.01
C ALA A 34 21.75 11.75 -3.48
N ASN A 35 21.97 12.84 -2.75
CA ASN A 35 22.00 12.85 -1.28
C ASN A 35 21.55 14.18 -0.67
N ARG A 36 21.09 15.12 -1.49
CA ARG A 36 20.66 16.45 -1.05
C ARG A 36 19.17 16.60 -1.20
N LEU A 37 18.60 17.45 -0.39
CA LEU A 37 17.21 17.88 -0.53
C LEU A 37 16.96 18.40 -1.95
N GLY A 38 15.91 17.89 -2.60
CA GLY A 38 15.56 18.24 -3.97
C GLY A 38 16.21 17.40 -5.05
N ASP A 39 17.22 16.57 -4.73
CA ASP A 39 17.79 15.65 -5.71
C ASP A 39 16.77 14.61 -6.14
N ALA A 40 16.80 14.23 -7.41
CA ALA A 40 15.92 13.21 -7.96
C ALA A 40 16.62 11.85 -8.03
N ILE A 41 15.89 10.81 -7.64
CA ILE A 41 16.30 9.41 -7.78
C ILE A 41 15.24 8.62 -8.54
N THR A 42 15.66 7.59 -9.26
CA THR A 42 14.76 6.72 -10.00
C THR A 42 14.50 5.44 -9.22
N ILE A 43 13.25 5.20 -8.87
CA ILE A 43 12.83 3.99 -8.19
C ILE A 43 12.39 2.95 -9.21
N LEU A 44 12.99 1.77 -9.13
CA LEU A 44 12.59 0.59 -9.90
C LEU A 44 11.56 -0.17 -9.06
N VAL A 45 10.28 0.07 -9.33
CA VAL A 45 9.18 -0.62 -8.65
C VAL A 45 9.00 -2.00 -9.26
N MET A 46 9.10 -3.03 -8.42
CA MET A 46 8.88 -4.43 -8.77
C MET A 46 8.16 -5.09 -7.59
N GLU A 47 6.84 -5.01 -7.59
CA GLU A 47 6.00 -5.55 -6.53
C GLU A 47 5.11 -6.65 -7.09
N SER A 48 5.04 -7.78 -6.38
CA SER A 48 4.09 -8.84 -6.64
C SER A 48 3.32 -9.13 -5.37
N SER A 49 2.00 -9.09 -5.46
CA SER A 49 1.11 -9.43 -4.36
C SER A 49 0.24 -10.59 -4.77
N GLU A 50 0.20 -11.63 -3.97
CA GLU A 50 -0.72 -12.76 -4.12
C GLU A 50 -1.45 -12.94 -2.80
N ALA A 51 -2.77 -12.78 -2.83
CA ALA A 51 -3.64 -13.04 -1.70
C ALA A 51 -4.59 -14.18 -2.05
N SER A 52 -4.60 -15.22 -1.20
CA SER A 52 -5.54 -16.33 -1.28
C SER A 52 -6.34 -16.40 0.00
N ASN A 53 -7.64 -16.23 -0.10
CA ASN A 53 -8.54 -16.33 1.03
C ASN A 53 -9.53 -17.49 0.77
N ASN A 54 -9.47 -18.51 1.62
CA ASN A 54 -10.38 -19.64 1.61
C ASN A 54 -11.30 -19.51 2.83
N ALA A 55 -12.56 -19.22 2.61
CA ALA A 55 -13.57 -19.19 3.65
C ALA A 55 -14.48 -20.41 3.49
N GLN A 56 -14.57 -21.21 4.53
CA GLN A 56 -15.49 -22.33 4.62
C GLN A 56 -16.43 -22.08 5.81
N THR A 57 -17.72 -21.99 5.52
CA THR A 57 -18.74 -21.84 6.54
C THR A 57 -19.66 -23.04 6.48
N SER A 58 -19.74 -23.79 7.58
CA SER A 58 -20.74 -24.83 7.77
C SER A 58 -21.69 -24.39 8.89
N ALA A 59 -22.96 -24.36 8.60
CA ALA A 59 -24.01 -24.11 9.57
C ALA A 59 -25.06 -25.20 9.47
N GLY A 60 -25.20 -25.97 10.53
CA GLY A 60 -26.26 -26.96 10.68
C GLY A 60 -27.32 -26.45 11.67
N ARG A 61 -28.57 -26.51 11.30
CA ARG A 61 -29.71 -26.29 12.21
C ARG A 61 -30.60 -27.51 12.15
N SER A 62 -30.73 -28.23 13.27
CA SER A 62 -31.74 -29.24 13.47
C SER A 62 -32.87 -28.66 14.33
N SER A 63 -34.08 -28.76 13.87
CA SER A 63 -35.28 -28.40 14.64
C SER A 63 -36.19 -29.60 14.67
N GLU A 64 -36.50 -30.07 15.84
CA GLU A 64 -37.44 -31.15 16.08
C GLU A 64 -38.64 -30.60 16.86
N ILE A 65 -39.81 -30.70 16.27
CA ILE A 65 -41.06 -30.30 16.91
C ILE A 65 -41.91 -31.50 17.02
N GLY A 66 -42.05 -32.04 18.23
CA GLY A 66 -42.92 -33.16 18.54
C GLY A 66 -44.24 -32.67 19.19
N PHE A 67 -45.34 -33.04 18.63
CA PHE A 67 -46.66 -32.85 19.27
C PHE A 67 -47.22 -34.21 19.61
N GLY A 68 -47.38 -34.50 20.91
CA GLY A 68 -48.05 -35.67 21.41
C GLY A 68 -49.41 -35.31 22.03
N VAL A 69 -50.47 -35.89 21.54
CA VAL A 69 -51.78 -35.80 22.18
C VAL A 69 -52.12 -37.15 22.80
N SER A 70 -52.17 -37.21 24.13
CA SER A 70 -52.63 -38.34 24.89
C SER A 70 -53.78 -37.89 25.78
N GLY A 71 -54.89 -38.55 25.68
CA GLY A 71 -56.10 -38.34 26.51
C GLY A 71 -56.67 -39.68 27.03
N SER A 72 -57.19 -39.70 28.25
CA SER A 72 -57.97 -40.80 28.79
C SER A 72 -59.35 -40.28 29.16
N LEU A 73 -60.40 -40.93 28.65
CA LEU A 73 -61.77 -40.76 29.07
C LEU A 73 -62.24 -42.08 29.67
N ASP A 74 -62.51 -42.03 30.98
CA ASP A 74 -63.22 -43.05 31.74
C ASP A 74 -62.82 -44.49 31.43
N GLU A 75 -61.66 -44.97 31.95
CA GLU A 75 -61.07 -46.31 31.83
C GLU A 75 -60.73 -46.83 30.43
N SER A 76 -60.96 -46.05 29.37
CA SER A 76 -60.50 -46.41 28.00
C SER A 76 -59.42 -45.49 27.53
N ALA A 77 -58.23 -46.06 27.19
CA ALA A 77 -57.16 -45.33 26.59
C ALA A 77 -57.51 -44.95 25.16
N LEU A 78 -57.51 -43.65 24.88
CA LEU A 78 -57.61 -43.16 23.51
C LEU A 78 -56.29 -43.46 22.74
N PRO A 79 -56.33 -43.74 21.45
CA PRO A 79 -55.14 -43.97 20.65
C PRO A 79 -54.29 -42.69 20.68
N SER A 80 -53.05 -42.78 21.16
CA SER A 80 -52.09 -41.67 21.15
C SER A 80 -51.60 -41.49 19.73
N ALA A 81 -51.73 -40.26 19.22
CA ALA A 81 -51.12 -39.86 17.96
C ALA A 81 -49.93 -38.94 18.25
N SER A 82 -48.74 -39.31 17.84
CA SER A 82 -47.55 -38.49 17.86
C SER A 82 -47.22 -38.09 16.45
N PHE A 83 -47.02 -36.79 16.24
CA PHE A 83 -46.52 -36.25 15.00
C PHE A 83 -45.15 -35.65 15.30
N ASP A 84 -44.11 -36.25 14.73
CA ASP A 84 -42.75 -35.75 14.76
C ASP A 84 -42.43 -35.09 13.42
N LEU A 85 -42.20 -33.75 13.45
CA LEU A 85 -41.73 -32.97 12.33
C LEU A 85 -40.29 -32.56 12.61
N GLY A 86 -39.36 -33.36 12.01
CA GLY A 86 -37.93 -33.05 12.02
C GLY A 86 -37.56 -32.26 10.76
N SER A 87 -36.94 -31.12 10.90
CA SER A 87 -36.30 -30.36 9.82
C SER A 87 -34.81 -30.27 10.07
N ASN A 88 -34.02 -30.91 9.23
CA ASN A 88 -32.56 -30.80 9.20
C ASN A 88 -32.19 -29.91 8.04
N ASN A 89 -31.65 -28.75 8.35
CA ASN A 89 -31.12 -27.81 7.36
C ASN A 89 -29.62 -27.74 7.53
N GLU A 90 -28.86 -28.25 6.59
CA GLU A 90 -27.42 -28.20 6.55
C GLU A 90 -26.99 -27.23 5.43
N PHE A 91 -26.33 -26.14 5.81
CA PHE A 91 -25.79 -25.17 4.88
C PHE A 91 -24.28 -25.29 4.88
N ASN A 92 -23.71 -25.72 3.73
CA ASN A 92 -22.28 -25.77 3.50
C ASN A 92 -21.92 -24.73 2.42
N GLY A 93 -21.36 -23.61 2.86
CA GLY A 93 -20.85 -22.56 1.98
C GLY A 93 -19.33 -22.67 1.89
N SER A 94 -18.79 -22.80 0.68
CA SER A 94 -17.34 -22.64 0.44
C SER A 94 -17.10 -21.50 -0.53
N GLY A 95 -16.26 -20.55 -0.11
CA GLY A 95 -15.83 -19.44 -0.95
C GLY A 95 -14.31 -19.42 -1.02
N ALA A 96 -13.75 -19.42 -2.23
CA ALA A 96 -12.34 -19.22 -2.45
C ALA A 96 -12.16 -17.95 -3.30
N THR A 97 -11.39 -17.00 -2.79
CA THR A 97 -11.01 -15.80 -3.53
C THR A 97 -9.50 -15.79 -3.68
N LYS A 98 -9.03 -15.75 -4.92
CA LYS A 98 -7.63 -15.60 -5.25
C LYS A 98 -7.45 -14.26 -5.97
N SER A 99 -6.62 -13.38 -5.39
CA SER A 99 -6.23 -12.11 -5.99
C SER A 99 -4.72 -12.12 -6.21
N ALA A 100 -4.30 -11.79 -7.42
CA ALA A 100 -2.89 -11.65 -7.76
C ALA A 100 -2.70 -10.33 -8.51
N GLY A 101 -1.70 -9.56 -8.08
CA GLY A 101 -1.33 -8.30 -8.71
C GLY A 101 0.18 -8.24 -8.92
N MET A 102 0.61 -7.69 -10.04
CA MET A 102 2.01 -7.39 -10.31
C MET A 102 2.13 -5.95 -10.80
N VAL A 103 3.01 -5.17 -10.14
CA VAL A 103 3.35 -3.82 -10.55
C VAL A 103 4.82 -3.78 -10.90
N LYS A 104 5.13 -3.42 -12.15
CA LYS A 104 6.51 -3.24 -12.63
C LYS A 104 6.60 -1.92 -13.38
N THR A 105 7.25 -0.94 -12.79
CA THR A 105 7.38 0.39 -13.37
C THR A 105 8.62 1.12 -12.85
N ARG A 106 8.93 2.26 -13.47
CA ARG A 106 9.96 3.19 -13.01
C ARG A 106 9.30 4.50 -12.65
N ILE A 107 9.64 5.04 -11.49
CA ILE A 107 9.12 6.32 -11.02
C ILE A 107 10.29 7.20 -10.57
N SER A 108 10.25 8.47 -10.90
CA SER A 108 11.18 9.45 -10.34
C SER A 108 10.61 9.95 -9.01
N ALA A 109 11.43 9.90 -7.98
CA ALA A 109 11.13 10.43 -6.65
C ALA A 109 12.14 11.51 -6.31
N THR A 110 11.73 12.48 -5.50
CA THR A 110 12.56 13.56 -5.01
C THR A 110 12.87 13.35 -3.54
N ILE A 111 14.08 13.72 -3.12
CA ILE A 111 14.47 13.73 -1.71
C ILE A 111 13.76 14.92 -1.04
N ASP A 112 12.83 14.60 -0.15
CA ASP A 112 11.99 15.56 0.57
C ASP A 112 12.65 16.02 1.87
N SER A 113 13.39 15.13 2.54
CA SER A 113 14.17 15.44 3.73
C SER A 113 15.33 14.46 3.94
N VAL A 114 16.33 14.91 4.67
CA VAL A 114 17.45 14.09 5.17
C VAL A 114 17.25 13.91 6.67
N LEU A 115 17.15 12.66 7.11
CA LEU A 115 16.95 12.31 8.51
C LEU A 115 18.28 12.46 9.29
N GLU A 116 18.19 12.54 10.62
CA GLU A 116 19.37 12.70 11.52
C GLU A 116 20.38 11.54 11.37
N ASN A 117 19.93 10.36 11.01
CA ASN A 117 20.78 9.19 10.76
C ASN A 117 21.42 9.18 9.36
N GLY A 118 21.19 10.22 8.55
CA GLY A 118 21.68 10.35 7.18
C GLY A 118 20.87 9.61 6.13
N ASN A 119 19.75 8.95 6.50
CA ASN A 119 18.82 8.37 5.55
C ASN A 119 17.98 9.45 4.86
N LEU A 120 17.47 9.15 3.69
CA LEU A 120 16.74 10.07 2.84
C LEU A 120 15.26 9.70 2.82
N PHE A 121 14.39 10.63 3.22
CA PHE A 121 12.97 10.48 2.98
C PHE A 121 12.64 10.96 1.57
N ILE A 122 12.01 10.10 0.80
CA ILE A 122 11.71 10.32 -0.61
C ILE A 122 10.22 10.32 -0.86
N ARG A 123 9.82 11.09 -1.87
CA ARG A 123 8.45 11.11 -2.36
C ARG A 123 8.42 11.24 -3.87
N GLY A 124 7.56 10.46 -4.50
CA GLY A 124 7.35 10.51 -5.95
C GLY A 124 5.91 10.28 -6.33
N SER A 125 5.49 10.85 -7.45
CA SER A 125 4.20 10.54 -8.02
C SER A 125 4.29 10.51 -9.54
N ARG A 126 3.49 9.62 -10.18
CA ARG A 126 3.44 9.50 -11.63
C ARG A 126 2.02 9.22 -12.08
N LEU A 127 1.56 10.01 -13.04
CA LEU A 127 0.30 9.77 -13.73
C LEU A 127 0.60 8.93 -14.98
N ILE A 128 -0.15 7.85 -15.16
CA ILE A 128 -0.03 6.92 -16.27
C ILE A 128 -1.42 6.79 -16.88
N SER A 129 -1.54 6.96 -18.21
CA SER A 129 -2.78 6.67 -18.91
C SER A 129 -2.63 5.36 -19.67
N ILE A 130 -3.49 4.39 -19.38
CA ILE A 130 -3.51 3.07 -20.02
C ILE A 130 -4.93 2.84 -20.55
N ASN A 131 -5.08 2.60 -21.85
CA ASN A 131 -6.38 2.34 -22.48
C ASN A 131 -7.43 3.43 -22.23
N GLY A 132 -7.01 4.70 -22.05
CA GLY A 132 -7.92 5.81 -21.77
C GLY A 132 -8.28 5.96 -20.28
N GLU A 133 -7.79 5.11 -19.42
CA GLU A 133 -7.92 5.23 -17.97
C GLU A 133 -6.68 5.89 -17.36
N GLU A 134 -6.90 6.85 -16.48
CA GLU A 134 -5.82 7.52 -15.76
C GLU A 134 -5.57 6.78 -14.45
N GLN A 135 -4.32 6.37 -14.25
CA GLN A 135 -3.85 5.76 -13.03
C GLN A 135 -2.73 6.61 -12.43
N LYS A 136 -2.82 6.92 -11.17
CA LYS A 136 -1.83 7.69 -10.44
C LYS A 136 -1.08 6.78 -9.46
N LEU A 137 0.22 6.70 -9.64
CA LEU A 137 1.11 5.97 -8.76
C LEU A 137 1.77 6.96 -7.81
N PHE A 138 1.63 6.72 -6.51
CA PHE A 138 2.35 7.42 -5.45
C PHE A 138 3.36 6.48 -4.82
N LEU A 139 4.49 7.04 -4.45
CA LEU A 139 5.52 6.33 -3.72
C LEU A 139 6.11 7.26 -2.66
N SER A 140 6.21 6.76 -1.44
CA SER A 140 6.97 7.40 -0.36
C SER A 140 7.74 6.35 0.44
N GLY A 141 8.79 6.76 1.14
CA GLY A 141 9.57 5.88 1.99
C GLY A 141 10.95 6.41 2.32
N ILE A 142 11.76 5.60 2.99
CA ILE A 142 13.07 5.96 3.47
C ILE A 142 14.13 5.14 2.74
N VAL A 143 15.13 5.79 2.19
CA VAL A 143 16.24 5.18 1.44
C VAL A 143 17.57 5.48 2.12
N ARG A 144 18.41 4.48 2.23
CA ARG A 144 19.79 4.68 2.65
C ARG A 144 20.65 5.12 1.47
N VAL A 145 21.54 6.07 1.70
CA VAL A 145 22.48 6.54 0.64
C VAL A 145 23.32 5.40 0.04
N SER A 146 23.61 4.36 0.86
CA SER A 146 24.34 3.17 0.38
C SER A 146 23.57 2.36 -0.66
N ASP A 147 22.23 2.38 -0.62
CA ASP A 147 21.36 1.59 -1.49
C ASP A 147 21.08 2.30 -2.83
N ILE A 148 21.48 3.57 -2.93
CA ILE A 148 21.45 4.31 -4.18
C ILE A 148 22.61 3.85 -5.05
N ALA A 149 22.29 3.33 -6.23
CA ALA A 149 23.30 2.96 -7.22
C ALA A 149 23.97 4.20 -7.85
N SER A 150 25.09 4.01 -8.56
CA SER A 150 25.85 5.10 -9.20
C SER A 150 25.05 5.85 -10.29
N ASP A 151 24.05 5.20 -10.86
CA ASP A 151 23.11 5.78 -11.82
C ASP A 151 21.89 6.45 -11.18
N ASN A 152 21.94 6.70 -9.86
CA ASN A 152 20.85 7.23 -9.06
C ASN A 152 19.56 6.40 -9.12
N THR A 153 19.69 5.08 -9.24
CA THR A 153 18.55 4.16 -9.15
C THR A 153 18.50 3.44 -7.81
N VAL A 154 17.29 3.14 -7.36
CA VAL A 154 17.00 2.33 -6.16
C VAL A 154 15.89 1.35 -6.49
N LYS A 155 16.02 0.12 -5.99
CA LYS A 155 14.97 -0.89 -6.12
C LYS A 155 13.95 -0.72 -4.99
N SER A 156 12.67 -0.92 -5.28
CA SER A 156 11.58 -0.72 -4.30
C SER A 156 11.77 -1.53 -3.02
N TYR A 157 12.25 -2.74 -3.11
CA TYR A 157 12.47 -3.61 -1.94
C TYR A 157 13.62 -3.16 -1.01
N ASN A 158 14.43 -2.17 -1.41
CA ASN A 158 15.45 -1.53 -0.56
C ASN A 158 14.94 -0.27 0.14
N ILE A 159 13.67 0.09 -0.06
CA ILE A 159 13.05 1.25 0.57
C ILE A 159 12.41 0.79 1.87
N SER A 160 12.80 1.38 2.98
CA SER A 160 12.18 1.14 4.27
C SER A 160 10.89 1.96 4.38
N ASP A 161 9.88 1.41 5.06
CA ASP A 161 8.57 2.05 5.23
C ASP A 161 7.98 2.49 3.87
N ALA A 162 8.16 1.63 2.85
CA ALA A 162 7.69 1.92 1.51
C ALA A 162 6.17 1.90 1.44
N GLU A 163 5.60 3.02 1.07
CA GLU A 163 4.19 3.14 0.74
C GLU A 163 4.06 3.32 -0.77
N ILE A 164 3.44 2.35 -1.43
CA ILE A 164 3.21 2.36 -2.87
C ILE A 164 1.71 2.25 -3.10
N VAL A 165 1.10 3.33 -3.57
CA VAL A 165 -0.34 3.41 -3.81
C VAL A 165 -0.59 3.61 -5.29
N LEU A 166 -1.41 2.75 -5.86
CA LEU A 166 -1.91 2.87 -7.23
C LEU A 166 -3.39 3.25 -7.18
N GLU A 167 -3.67 4.49 -7.49
CA GLU A 167 -5.05 5.01 -7.60
C GLU A 167 -5.45 5.04 -9.07
N GLY A 168 -6.58 4.42 -9.40
CA GLY A 168 -7.13 4.43 -10.76
C GLY A 168 -8.65 4.57 -10.72
N ASN A 169 -9.20 5.41 -11.61
CA ASN A 169 -10.64 5.51 -11.83
C ASN A 169 -11.07 4.49 -12.90
N GLY A 170 -10.83 3.18 -12.63
CA GLY A 170 -11.19 2.13 -13.58
C GLY A 170 -12.66 1.73 -13.52
N MET A 171 -13.21 1.30 -14.66
CA MET A 171 -14.58 0.73 -14.76
C MET A 171 -14.79 -0.50 -13.87
N ILE A 172 -13.71 -1.14 -13.41
CA ILE A 172 -13.75 -2.38 -12.61
C ILE A 172 -14.39 -2.12 -11.23
N ASP A 173 -14.18 -0.95 -10.66
CA ASP A 173 -14.74 -0.58 -9.35
C ASP A 173 -16.28 -0.49 -9.36
N ASN A 174 -16.85 -0.13 -10.51
CA ASN A 174 -18.31 -0.06 -10.70
C ASN A 174 -18.96 -1.42 -10.94
N MET A 175 -18.22 -2.43 -11.39
CA MET A 175 -18.74 -3.79 -11.61
C MET A 175 -18.80 -4.64 -10.34
N GLN A 176 -18.06 -4.30 -9.31
CA GLN A 176 -18.04 -5.02 -8.02
C GLN A 176 -19.18 -4.60 -7.09
N ASN A 177 -19.84 -3.49 -7.36
CA ASN A 177 -21.00 -3.08 -6.60
C ASN A 177 -22.26 -3.80 -7.10
N PRO A 178 -22.90 -4.64 -6.26
CA PRO A 178 -24.15 -5.29 -6.65
C PRO A 178 -25.18 -4.24 -7.01
N GLY A 179 -25.79 -4.41 -8.20
CA GLY A 179 -26.76 -3.48 -8.73
C GLY A 179 -27.89 -3.22 -7.72
N TRP A 180 -28.54 -2.08 -7.81
CA TRP A 180 -29.62 -1.66 -6.92
C TRP A 180 -30.76 -2.69 -6.83
N LEU A 181 -31.03 -3.41 -7.90
CA LEU A 181 -31.98 -4.53 -7.97
C LEU A 181 -31.59 -5.67 -7.02
N THR A 182 -30.30 -6.05 -6.99
CA THR A 182 -29.81 -7.10 -6.08
C THR A 182 -29.96 -6.68 -4.61
N LYS A 183 -29.72 -5.40 -4.32
CA LYS A 183 -29.94 -4.84 -2.98
C LYS A 183 -31.43 -4.85 -2.58
N LEU A 184 -32.32 -4.58 -3.53
CA LEU A 184 -33.77 -4.63 -3.30
C LEU A 184 -34.25 -6.05 -3.00
N PHE A 185 -33.77 -7.06 -3.77
CA PHE A 185 -34.12 -8.47 -3.53
C PHE A 185 -33.59 -8.98 -2.18
N HIS A 186 -32.39 -8.56 -1.78
CA HIS A 186 -31.81 -8.92 -0.47
C HIS A 186 -32.55 -8.26 0.72
N TRP A 187 -33.26 -7.17 0.49
CA TRP A 187 -34.07 -6.52 1.52
C TRP A 187 -35.47 -7.16 1.63
N LEU A 188 -35.96 -7.74 0.53
CA LEU A 188 -37.33 -8.30 0.46
C LEU A 188 -37.39 -9.77 0.90
N PHE A 189 -36.28 -10.54 0.83
CA PHE A 189 -36.14 -11.93 1.21
C PHE A 189 -34.99 -12.14 2.20
#